data_fb646c02e16ec82d07a4b23c7050d8d3
#
_entry.id   fb646c02e16ec82d07a4b23c7050d8d3
#
_cell.length_a   1.000
_cell.length_b   1.000
_cell.length_c   1.000
_cell.angle_alpha   90.00
_cell.angle_beta   90.00
_cell.angle_gamma   90.00
#
_symmetry.space_group_name_H-M   'P 1'
#
loop_
_entity.id
_entity.type
_entity.pdbx_description
1 polymer ?
#
loop_
_entity_poly.entity_id
_entity_poly.type
_entity_poly.pdbx_seq_one_letter_code
_entity_poly.pdbx_strand_id
1 'polypeptide(L)'
;LIDGIETTSTDLARLQPDDIASFSIMIDATATSLYGARGANGVILVTTKEGKEGVVKINVRYESSYSAATKSLSIADPITYMRLHNEAQTTRNPLSGRIYSLEKILISEDPNRNKMAYPTVNWFDELLDDYTLNSRFNFSLSGGGKIARYYLASTVNTDNGNLKVDSRNNFNNNINFKRVSLRSNINVNLTKSTTVALKFNGNFDDYNGPLDGGAEVYRKAMKANPVLYPKFYEPDAQFQNSNHILFGNAGQ
;
A
#
# COMPACT_ATOMS: atom_id res chain seq x y z
N LEU A 1 -6.40 3.48 24.51
CA LEU A 1 -6.70 4.87 24.87
C LEU A 1 -5.60 5.78 24.36
N ILE A 2 -5.97 6.88 23.73
CA ILE A 2 -5.04 7.94 23.31
C ILE A 2 -5.41 9.20 24.11
N ASP A 3 -4.49 9.72 24.89
CA ASP A 3 -4.68 10.89 25.77
C ASP A 3 -5.93 10.79 26.69
N GLY A 4 -6.24 9.58 27.17
CA GLY A 4 -7.39 9.30 28.02
C GLY A 4 -8.72 9.08 27.29
N ILE A 5 -8.74 9.23 25.96
CA ILE A 5 -9.92 8.98 25.12
C ILE A 5 -9.88 7.55 24.58
N GLU A 6 -10.99 6.83 24.69
CA GLU A 6 -11.12 5.49 24.12
C GLU A 6 -11.16 5.59 22.58
N THR A 7 -10.30 4.80 21.94
CA THR A 7 -10.09 4.81 20.48
C THR A 7 -9.98 3.39 19.96
N THR A 8 -10.10 3.22 18.66
CA THR A 8 -9.98 1.91 17.99
C THR A 8 -8.50 1.56 17.71
N SER A 9 -8.25 0.28 17.38
CA SER A 9 -6.94 -0.16 16.88
C SER A 9 -6.55 0.56 15.59
N THR A 10 -7.53 0.92 14.76
CA THR A 10 -7.31 1.71 13.53
C THR A 10 -6.81 3.11 13.85
N ASP A 11 -7.36 3.77 14.88
CA ASP A 11 -6.91 5.09 15.30
C ASP A 11 -5.48 5.05 15.84
N LEU A 12 -5.15 3.98 16.59
CA LEU A 12 -3.79 3.75 17.07
C LEU A 12 -2.81 3.54 15.91
N ALA A 13 -3.19 2.76 14.88
CA ALA A 13 -2.38 2.53 13.69
C ALA A 13 -2.16 3.80 12.85
N ARG A 14 -3.05 4.77 12.96
CA ARG A 14 -2.95 6.08 12.30
C ARG A 14 -2.11 7.09 13.07
N LEU A 15 -1.84 6.82 14.34
CA LEU A 15 -1.04 7.72 15.17
C LEU A 15 0.42 7.73 14.68
N GLN A 16 0.96 8.92 14.48
CA GLN A 16 2.34 9.06 14.06
C GLN A 16 3.30 8.77 15.22
N PRO A 17 4.29 7.89 15.05
CA PRO A 17 5.26 7.58 16.10
C PRO A 17 5.98 8.81 16.65
N ASP A 18 6.23 9.80 15.79
CA ASP A 18 6.88 11.05 16.16
C ASP A 18 6.06 11.90 17.13
N ASP A 19 4.73 11.70 17.22
CA ASP A 19 3.83 12.41 18.12
C ASP A 19 3.67 11.73 19.48
N ILE A 20 4.19 10.50 19.66
CA ILE A 20 4.07 9.75 20.90
C ILE A 20 5.10 10.26 21.92
N ALA A 21 4.65 10.60 23.11
CA ALA A 21 5.50 10.90 24.25
C ALA A 21 5.82 9.64 25.07
N SER A 22 4.80 8.81 25.32
CA SER A 22 4.93 7.56 26.04
C SER A 22 3.78 6.62 25.72
N PHE A 23 4.01 5.32 25.96
CA PHE A 23 2.94 4.32 25.97
C PHE A 23 3.11 3.39 27.16
N SER A 24 2.00 2.85 27.64
CA SER A 24 1.97 1.87 28.72
C SER A 24 0.95 0.78 28.38
N ILE A 25 1.28 -0.46 28.70
CA ILE A 25 0.39 -1.61 28.49
C ILE A 25 0.03 -2.17 29.86
N MET A 26 -1.27 -2.19 30.17
CA MET A 26 -1.82 -2.76 31.40
C MET A 26 -2.55 -4.06 31.02
N ILE A 27 -2.10 -5.19 31.55
CA ILE A 27 -2.57 -6.54 31.16
C ILE A 27 -3.31 -7.24 32.31
N ASP A 28 -3.30 -6.67 33.50
CA ASP A 28 -3.74 -7.32 34.75
C ASP A 28 -5.08 -6.79 35.29
N ALA A 29 -5.42 -7.23 36.52
CA ALA A 29 -6.60 -6.78 37.23
C ALA A 29 -6.69 -5.25 37.41
N THR A 30 -5.56 -4.53 37.33
CA THR A 30 -5.52 -3.06 37.43
C THR A 30 -6.23 -2.44 36.23
N ALA A 31 -6.06 -3.01 35.02
CA ALA A 31 -6.79 -2.56 33.82
C ALA A 31 -8.29 -2.78 33.96
N THR A 32 -8.70 -3.94 34.47
CA THR A 32 -10.12 -4.27 34.69
C THR A 32 -10.78 -3.40 35.77
N SER A 33 -10.04 -3.04 36.81
CA SER A 33 -10.56 -2.17 37.87
C SER A 33 -10.85 -0.74 37.42
N LEU A 34 -10.04 -0.23 36.46
CA LEU A 34 -10.19 1.14 35.94
C LEU A 34 -11.15 1.23 34.75
N TYR A 35 -11.21 0.20 33.90
CA TYR A 35 -11.92 0.22 32.61
C TYR A 35 -13.01 -0.84 32.51
N GLY A 36 -13.28 -1.58 33.60
CA GLY A 36 -14.33 -2.59 33.67
C GLY A 36 -14.09 -3.76 32.69
N ALA A 37 -15.17 -4.34 32.19
CA ALA A 37 -15.12 -5.47 31.26
C ALA A 37 -14.33 -5.17 29.96
N ARG A 38 -14.23 -3.92 29.54
CA ARG A 38 -13.47 -3.51 28.36
C ARG A 38 -11.96 -3.64 28.56
N GLY A 39 -11.49 -3.59 29.81
CA GLY A 39 -10.09 -3.80 30.16
C GLY A 39 -9.68 -5.26 30.35
N ALA A 40 -10.60 -6.23 30.19
CA ALA A 40 -10.34 -7.65 30.47
C ALA A 40 -9.21 -8.26 29.62
N ASN A 41 -9.01 -7.78 28.40
CA ASN A 41 -7.94 -8.20 27.49
C ASN A 41 -6.70 -7.28 27.55
N GLY A 42 -6.64 -6.39 28.53
CA GLY A 42 -5.61 -5.37 28.67
C GLY A 42 -5.97 -4.03 28.02
N VAL A 43 -5.22 -3.01 28.37
CA VAL A 43 -5.40 -1.63 27.91
C VAL A 43 -4.07 -1.05 27.48
N ILE A 44 -4.01 -0.49 26.29
CA ILE A 44 -2.87 0.29 25.81
C ILE A 44 -3.18 1.77 26.05
N LEU A 45 -2.35 2.43 26.86
CA LEU A 45 -2.41 3.85 27.13
C LEU A 45 -1.32 4.54 26.31
N VAL A 46 -1.72 5.45 25.46
CA VAL A 46 -0.80 6.27 24.68
C VAL A 46 -0.96 7.73 25.10
N THR A 47 0.15 8.37 25.42
CA THR A 47 0.20 9.81 25.70
C THR A 47 0.93 10.49 24.54
N THR A 48 0.31 11.50 23.97
CA THR A 48 0.92 12.29 22.90
C THR A 48 1.78 13.42 23.45
N LYS A 49 2.70 13.91 22.61
CA LYS A 49 3.61 15.01 22.98
C LYS A 49 2.82 16.29 23.26
N GLU A 50 3.24 16.99 24.29
CA GLU A 50 2.70 18.28 24.70
C GLU A 50 3.79 19.35 24.68
N GLY A 51 3.36 20.59 24.60
CA GLY A 51 4.25 21.74 24.74
C GLY A 51 4.85 21.85 26.15
N LYS A 52 6.07 22.30 26.22
CA LYS A 52 6.78 22.60 27.46
C LYS A 52 7.11 24.07 27.54
N GLU A 53 7.19 24.61 28.75
CA GLU A 53 7.68 25.96 28.97
C GLU A 53 9.14 26.07 28.48
N GLY A 54 9.44 27.11 27.73
CA GLY A 54 10.77 27.38 27.19
C GLY A 54 10.74 27.91 25.76
N VAL A 55 11.92 27.94 25.16
CA VAL A 55 12.10 28.38 23.77
C VAL A 55 11.40 27.49 22.78
N VAL A 56 10.99 28.06 21.68
CA VAL A 56 10.38 27.33 20.57
C VAL A 56 11.35 26.28 20.01
N LYS A 57 10.91 25.05 19.89
CA LYS A 57 11.66 23.96 19.26
C LYS A 57 10.96 23.56 17.98
N ILE A 58 11.71 23.55 16.91
CA ILE A 58 11.26 23.10 15.58
C ILE A 58 11.98 21.79 15.27
N ASN A 59 11.22 20.78 14.88
CA ASN A 59 11.74 19.52 14.35
C ASN A 59 11.26 19.34 12.92
N VAL A 60 12.19 18.97 12.04
CA VAL A 60 11.89 18.54 10.66
C VAL A 60 12.56 17.20 10.43
N ARG A 61 11.80 16.24 9.91
CA ARG A 61 12.31 14.92 9.57
C ARG A 61 11.77 14.50 8.20
N TYR A 62 12.67 14.10 7.34
CA TYR A 62 12.34 13.51 6.06
C TYR A 62 12.92 12.11 5.99
N GLU A 63 12.09 11.16 5.60
CA GLU A 63 12.47 9.77 5.38
C GLU A 63 12.08 9.37 3.97
N SER A 64 12.96 8.66 3.29
CA SER A 64 12.69 7.97 2.04
C SER A 64 13.06 6.51 2.22
N SER A 65 12.19 5.62 1.80
CA SER A 65 12.41 4.18 1.92
C SER A 65 12.16 3.46 0.60
N TYR A 66 13.01 2.49 0.33
CA TYR A 66 12.82 1.53 -0.74
C TYR A 66 12.17 0.27 -0.17
N SER A 67 11.06 -0.14 -0.77
CA SER A 67 10.39 -1.38 -0.42
C SER A 67 10.47 -2.33 -1.59
N ALA A 68 10.99 -3.53 -1.36
CA ALA A 68 11.09 -4.60 -2.36
C ALA A 68 10.57 -5.90 -1.76
N ALA A 69 10.12 -6.82 -2.61
CA ALA A 69 9.71 -8.13 -2.16
C ALA A 69 10.92 -8.89 -1.59
N THR A 70 10.80 -9.43 -0.39
CA THR A 70 11.85 -10.26 0.23
C THR A 70 12.02 -11.59 -0.48
N LYS A 71 11.00 -12.05 -1.20
CA LYS A 71 11.00 -13.24 -2.04
C LYS A 71 10.09 -13.01 -3.23
N SER A 72 10.63 -13.16 -4.44
CA SER A 72 9.85 -13.22 -5.67
C SER A 72 9.33 -14.63 -5.91
N LEU A 73 8.15 -14.75 -6.48
CA LEU A 73 7.61 -16.02 -6.91
C LEU A 73 8.25 -16.40 -8.25
N SER A 74 8.89 -17.58 -8.29
CA SER A 74 9.37 -18.14 -9.55
C SER A 74 8.24 -18.95 -10.20
N ILE A 75 7.78 -18.53 -11.36
CA ILE A 75 6.82 -19.25 -12.19
C ILE A 75 7.52 -19.82 -13.41
N ALA A 76 6.93 -20.89 -13.95
CA ALA A 76 7.42 -21.50 -15.19
C ALA A 76 7.37 -20.47 -16.32
N ASP A 77 8.42 -20.45 -17.14
CA ASP A 77 8.40 -19.66 -18.36
C ASP A 77 7.30 -20.12 -19.32
N PRO A 78 6.85 -19.30 -20.26
CA PRO A 78 5.74 -19.62 -21.14
C PRO A 78 5.90 -20.92 -21.96
N ILE A 79 7.11 -21.28 -22.34
CA ILE A 79 7.36 -22.51 -23.11
C ILE A 79 7.25 -23.72 -22.21
N THR A 80 7.89 -23.69 -21.05
CA THR A 80 7.75 -24.72 -20.01
C THR A 80 6.30 -24.87 -19.57
N TYR A 81 5.56 -23.75 -19.44
CA TYR A 81 4.12 -23.79 -19.13
C TYR A 81 3.34 -24.61 -20.18
N MET A 82 3.55 -24.37 -21.48
CA MET A 82 2.86 -25.11 -22.55
C MET A 82 3.21 -26.61 -22.51
N ARG A 83 4.48 -26.94 -22.28
CA ARG A 83 4.95 -28.33 -22.20
C ARG A 83 4.34 -29.06 -21.00
N LEU A 84 4.41 -28.48 -19.81
CA LEU A 84 3.83 -29.06 -18.60
C LEU A 84 2.31 -29.17 -18.66
N HIS A 85 1.64 -28.21 -19.29
CA HIS A 85 0.18 -28.25 -19.47
C HIS A 85 -0.23 -29.39 -20.42
N ASN A 86 0.51 -29.60 -21.51
CA ASN A 86 0.31 -30.74 -22.40
C ASN A 86 0.55 -32.08 -21.68
N GLU A 87 1.63 -32.19 -20.90
CA GLU A 87 1.94 -33.36 -20.09
C GLU A 87 0.82 -33.67 -19.08
N ALA A 88 0.39 -32.66 -18.34
CA ALA A 88 -0.71 -32.80 -17.38
C ALA A 88 -2.02 -33.27 -18.06
N GLN A 89 -2.32 -32.75 -19.25
CA GLN A 89 -3.50 -33.14 -20.02
C GLN A 89 -3.42 -34.61 -20.46
N THR A 90 -2.33 -34.98 -21.12
CA THR A 90 -2.17 -36.36 -21.67
C THR A 90 -2.01 -37.41 -20.58
N THR A 91 -1.45 -37.04 -19.42
CA THR A 91 -1.34 -37.96 -18.27
C THR A 91 -2.71 -38.21 -17.62
N ARG A 92 -3.55 -37.19 -17.52
CA ARG A 92 -4.90 -37.30 -16.93
C ARG A 92 -5.91 -37.92 -17.88
N ASN A 93 -5.78 -37.65 -19.16
CA ASN A 93 -6.65 -38.19 -20.21
C ASN A 93 -5.81 -38.55 -21.45
N PRO A 94 -5.28 -39.78 -21.52
CA PRO A 94 -4.43 -40.23 -22.63
C PRO A 94 -5.08 -40.14 -24.01
N LEU A 95 -6.41 -40.15 -24.06
CA LEU A 95 -7.18 -40.05 -25.32
C LEU A 95 -7.39 -38.58 -25.76
N SER A 96 -7.11 -37.62 -24.92
CA SER A 96 -7.20 -36.22 -25.30
C SER A 96 -5.97 -35.82 -26.11
N GLY A 97 -6.18 -34.96 -27.13
CA GLY A 97 -5.08 -34.34 -27.84
C GLY A 97 -4.32 -33.35 -26.95
N ARG A 98 -3.18 -32.87 -27.47
CA ARG A 98 -2.41 -31.80 -26.84
C ARG A 98 -3.19 -30.49 -26.92
N ILE A 99 -3.17 -29.71 -25.85
CA ILE A 99 -3.78 -28.36 -25.81
C ILE A 99 -2.98 -27.40 -26.68
N TYR A 100 -1.65 -27.46 -26.58
CA TYR A 100 -0.71 -26.67 -27.38
C TYR A 100 -0.04 -27.58 -28.41
N SER A 101 -0.17 -27.23 -29.71
CA SER A 101 0.49 -27.98 -30.78
C SER A 101 2.02 -27.85 -30.69
N LEU A 102 2.75 -28.82 -31.20
CA LEU A 102 4.22 -28.73 -31.29
C LEU A 102 4.66 -27.53 -32.12
N GLU A 103 3.94 -27.24 -33.21
CA GLU A 103 4.21 -26.10 -34.05
C GLU A 103 4.09 -24.77 -33.25
N LYS A 104 3.03 -24.60 -32.46
CA LYS A 104 2.87 -23.42 -31.59
C LYS A 104 4.04 -23.27 -30.63
N ILE A 105 4.48 -24.37 -30.00
CA ILE A 105 5.59 -24.35 -29.06
C ILE A 105 6.90 -23.94 -29.78
N LEU A 106 7.21 -24.56 -30.91
CA LEU A 106 8.42 -24.27 -31.69
C LEU A 106 8.44 -22.82 -32.20
N ILE A 107 7.33 -22.31 -32.74
CA ILE A 107 7.24 -20.91 -33.17
C ILE A 107 7.40 -19.98 -31.96
N SER A 108 6.82 -20.31 -30.82
CA SER A 108 6.92 -19.49 -29.59
C SER A 108 8.34 -19.44 -29.02
N GLU A 109 9.21 -20.40 -29.35
CA GLU A 109 10.63 -20.41 -28.97
C GLU A 109 11.47 -19.45 -29.83
N ASP A 110 11.01 -19.10 -31.05
CA ASP A 110 11.75 -18.21 -31.94
C ASP A 110 11.69 -16.75 -31.43
N PRO A 111 12.84 -16.11 -31.16
CA PRO A 111 12.88 -14.71 -30.75
C PRO A 111 12.27 -13.75 -31.79
N ASN A 112 12.31 -14.10 -33.08
CA ASN A 112 11.84 -13.29 -34.22
C ASN A 112 10.37 -13.55 -34.58
N ARG A 113 9.66 -14.38 -33.82
CA ARG A 113 8.24 -14.70 -34.05
C ARG A 113 7.35 -13.45 -34.07
N ASN A 114 6.22 -13.53 -34.67
CA ASN A 114 5.16 -12.55 -34.49
C ASN A 114 4.60 -12.64 -33.06
N LYS A 115 4.99 -11.70 -32.19
CA LYS A 115 4.60 -11.67 -30.77
C LYS A 115 3.11 -11.42 -30.54
N MET A 116 2.39 -10.91 -31.53
CA MET A 116 0.93 -10.73 -31.47
C MET A 116 0.21 -12.06 -31.73
N ALA A 117 0.69 -12.85 -32.69
CA ALA A 117 0.11 -14.16 -33.00
C ALA A 117 0.55 -15.26 -32.02
N TYR A 118 1.79 -15.19 -31.56
CA TYR A 118 2.39 -16.17 -30.65
C TYR A 118 2.93 -15.48 -29.38
N PRO A 119 2.04 -14.95 -28.55
CA PRO A 119 2.45 -14.23 -27.33
C PRO A 119 3.13 -15.17 -26.34
N THR A 120 4.13 -14.64 -25.66
CA THR A 120 4.73 -15.24 -24.47
C THR A 120 4.98 -14.12 -23.47
N VAL A 121 4.23 -14.11 -22.38
CA VAL A 121 4.19 -13.00 -21.43
C VAL A 121 4.50 -13.52 -20.04
N ASN A 122 5.49 -12.96 -19.37
CA ASN A 122 5.65 -13.11 -17.93
C ASN A 122 4.85 -11.99 -17.25
N TRP A 123 3.67 -12.31 -16.74
CA TRP A 123 2.77 -11.31 -16.18
C TRP A 123 3.31 -10.62 -14.94
N PHE A 124 4.21 -11.28 -14.17
CA PHE A 124 4.86 -10.62 -13.04
C PHE A 124 5.82 -9.54 -13.51
N ASP A 125 6.68 -9.86 -14.48
CA ASP A 125 7.65 -8.91 -15.02
C ASP A 125 6.96 -7.76 -15.78
N GLU A 126 5.79 -8.01 -16.35
CA GLU A 126 5.03 -6.97 -17.07
C GLU A 126 4.23 -6.05 -16.14
N LEU A 127 3.76 -6.56 -15.01
CA LEU A 127 2.85 -5.81 -14.13
C LEU A 127 3.52 -5.22 -12.90
N LEU A 128 4.67 -5.77 -12.46
CA LEU A 128 5.28 -5.39 -11.20
C LEU A 128 6.70 -4.82 -11.40
N ASP A 129 6.98 -3.75 -10.69
CA ASP A 129 8.33 -3.25 -10.48
C ASP A 129 9.00 -3.98 -9.31
N ASP A 130 10.32 -4.12 -9.37
CA ASP A 130 11.09 -4.82 -8.34
C ASP A 130 11.07 -4.08 -7.00
N TYR A 131 10.90 -2.77 -7.01
CA TYR A 131 10.86 -1.94 -5.83
C TYR A 131 9.88 -0.78 -5.98
N THR A 132 9.49 -0.23 -4.84
CA THR A 132 8.73 1.02 -4.75
C THR A 132 9.40 2.00 -3.81
N LEU A 133 9.17 3.29 -4.04
CA LEU A 133 9.69 4.38 -3.24
C LEU A 133 8.58 4.97 -2.39
N ASN A 134 8.79 4.99 -1.07
CA ASN A 134 7.88 5.62 -0.13
C ASN A 134 8.56 6.79 0.55
N SER A 135 7.79 7.77 1.00
CA SER A 135 8.34 8.93 1.68
C SER A 135 7.48 9.36 2.86
N ARG A 136 8.14 9.90 3.86
CA ARG A 136 7.51 10.54 5.01
C ARG A 136 8.18 11.87 5.29
N PHE A 137 7.38 12.90 5.40
CA PHE A 137 7.80 14.21 5.87
C PHE A 137 7.09 14.51 7.18
N ASN A 138 7.83 14.81 8.23
CA ASN A 138 7.31 15.21 9.52
C ASN A 138 7.85 16.58 9.89
N PHE A 139 6.95 17.47 10.30
CA PHE A 139 7.25 18.78 10.86
C PHE A 139 6.59 18.88 12.22
N SER A 140 7.32 19.31 13.24
CA SER A 140 6.71 19.63 14.52
C SER A 140 7.29 20.88 15.15
N LEU A 141 6.43 21.58 15.88
CA LEU A 141 6.70 22.82 16.57
C LEU A 141 6.22 22.70 18.00
N SER A 142 7.06 22.97 18.98
CA SER A 142 6.69 22.93 20.40
C SER A 142 7.31 24.08 21.16
N GLY A 143 6.61 24.55 22.19
CA GLY A 143 7.09 25.64 23.01
C GLY A 143 6.01 26.16 23.96
N GLY A 144 6.28 27.28 24.58
CA GLY A 144 5.31 27.98 25.41
C GLY A 144 5.91 28.72 26.59
N GLY A 145 5.06 29.43 27.29
CA GLY A 145 5.35 30.14 28.49
C GLY A 145 4.52 29.63 29.69
N LYS A 146 4.50 30.42 30.75
CA LYS A 146 3.73 30.11 31.96
C LYS A 146 2.23 30.06 31.73
N ILE A 147 1.72 30.82 30.75
CA ILE A 147 0.28 30.92 30.47
C ILE A 147 -0.16 29.88 29.47
N ALA A 148 0.56 29.68 28.36
CA ALA A 148 0.18 28.77 27.29
C ALA A 148 1.37 27.94 26.82
N ARG A 149 1.15 26.68 26.57
CA ARG A 149 2.12 25.73 26.02
C ARG A 149 1.46 25.01 24.85
N TYR A 150 2.22 24.75 23.81
CA TYR A 150 1.69 24.15 22.59
C TYR A 150 2.65 23.14 21.97
N TYR A 151 2.06 22.12 21.35
CA TYR A 151 2.68 21.17 20.44
C TYR A 151 1.85 21.12 19.17
N LEU A 152 2.45 21.44 18.04
CA LEU A 152 1.83 21.36 16.71
C LEU A 152 2.65 20.40 15.87
N ALA A 153 2.01 19.50 15.14
CA ALA A 153 2.69 18.61 14.23
C ALA A 153 1.90 18.40 12.94
N SER A 154 2.62 18.23 11.85
CA SER A 154 2.09 17.85 10.56
C SER A 154 2.97 16.78 9.96
N THR A 155 2.34 15.68 9.51
CA THR A 155 3.04 14.60 8.84
C THR A 155 2.37 14.31 7.50
N VAL A 156 3.19 14.17 6.45
CA VAL A 156 2.75 13.74 5.13
C VAL A 156 3.44 12.42 4.83
N ASN A 157 2.66 11.34 4.68
CA ASN A 157 3.12 10.04 4.25
C ASN A 157 2.67 9.81 2.81
N THR A 158 3.55 9.26 1.98
CA THR A 158 3.22 8.80 0.64
C THR A 158 3.73 7.38 0.49
N ASP A 159 2.80 6.44 0.33
CA ASP A 159 3.07 5.02 0.14
C ASP A 159 2.63 4.63 -1.28
N ASN A 160 3.58 4.15 -2.06
CA ASN A 160 3.33 3.75 -3.44
C ASN A 160 3.31 2.22 -3.54
N GLY A 161 2.47 1.70 -4.43
CA GLY A 161 2.52 0.32 -4.86
C GLY A 161 3.68 0.07 -5.83
N ASN A 162 3.81 -1.17 -6.24
CA ASN A 162 4.81 -1.61 -7.21
C ASN A 162 4.20 -2.05 -8.55
N LEU A 163 3.01 -1.57 -8.88
CA LEU A 163 2.46 -1.82 -10.20
C LEU A 163 3.12 -0.92 -11.25
N LYS A 164 3.54 -1.50 -12.35
CA LYS A 164 4.07 -0.75 -13.49
C LYS A 164 2.97 0.11 -14.11
N VAL A 165 3.32 1.35 -14.38
CA VAL A 165 2.46 2.30 -15.09
C VAL A 165 3.02 2.50 -16.49
N ASP A 166 2.24 2.15 -17.51
CA ASP A 166 2.62 2.39 -18.89
C ASP A 166 2.34 3.86 -19.23
N SER A 167 3.35 4.58 -19.70
CA SER A 167 3.29 6.02 -20.00
C SER A 167 2.35 6.35 -21.19
N ARG A 168 1.96 5.35 -21.98
CA ARG A 168 1.00 5.47 -23.07
C ARG A 168 -0.45 5.52 -22.56
N ASN A 169 -0.68 5.21 -21.31
CA ASN A 169 -1.99 5.34 -20.67
C ASN A 169 -2.17 6.76 -20.11
N ASN A 170 -3.40 7.26 -20.19
CA ASN A 170 -3.80 8.52 -19.58
C ASN A 170 -4.25 8.40 -18.12
N PHE A 171 -4.03 7.24 -17.50
CA PHE A 171 -4.37 6.95 -16.10
C PHE A 171 -3.23 6.26 -15.39
N ASN A 172 -3.19 6.44 -14.07
CA ASN A 172 -2.26 5.76 -13.19
C ASN A 172 -3.01 4.64 -12.45
N ASN A 173 -2.67 3.39 -12.75
CA ASN A 173 -3.24 2.20 -12.11
C ASN A 173 -2.42 1.70 -10.93
N ASN A 174 -1.30 2.34 -10.61
CA ASN A 174 -0.52 1.98 -9.43
C ASN A 174 -1.23 2.44 -8.16
N ILE A 175 -0.99 1.74 -7.07
CA ILE A 175 -1.43 2.18 -5.74
C ILE A 175 -0.63 3.42 -5.37
N ASN A 176 -1.33 4.47 -5.01
CA ASN A 176 -0.76 5.66 -4.39
C ASN A 176 -1.63 6.02 -3.19
N PHE A 177 -1.07 5.90 -2.00
CA PHE A 177 -1.74 6.25 -0.76
C PHE A 177 -1.03 7.43 -0.12
N LYS A 178 -1.72 8.54 -0.02
CA LYS A 178 -1.23 9.74 0.64
C LYS A 178 -2.04 10.01 1.90
N ARG A 179 -1.34 10.17 3.02
CA ARG A 179 -1.94 10.56 4.29
C ARG A 179 -1.32 11.85 4.78
N VAL A 180 -2.18 12.80 5.11
CA VAL A 180 -1.81 14.03 5.82
C VAL A 180 -2.38 13.94 7.22
N SER A 181 -1.52 14.00 8.24
CA SER A 181 -1.89 14.00 9.65
C SER A 181 -1.58 15.36 10.25
N LEU A 182 -2.53 15.93 10.98
CA LEU A 182 -2.37 17.20 11.69
C LEU A 182 -2.67 16.96 13.16
N ARG A 183 -1.83 17.47 14.04
CA ARG A 183 -2.00 17.41 15.50
C ARG A 183 -1.74 18.77 16.12
N SER A 184 -2.60 19.12 17.09
CA SER A 184 -2.45 20.34 17.89
C SER A 184 -2.82 20.03 19.34
N ASN A 185 -1.86 20.12 20.25
CA ASN A 185 -2.06 20.00 21.69
C ASN A 185 -1.69 21.34 22.33
N ILE A 186 -2.68 22.03 22.90
CA ILE A 186 -2.54 23.35 23.50
C ILE A 186 -3.05 23.29 24.93
N ASN A 187 -2.21 23.66 25.88
CA ASN A 187 -2.56 23.77 27.29
C ASN A 187 -2.49 25.25 27.69
N VAL A 188 -3.59 25.77 28.24
CA VAL A 188 -3.72 27.16 28.67
C VAL A 188 -4.06 27.23 30.16
N ASN A 189 -3.23 27.86 30.95
CA ASN A 189 -3.49 28.16 32.36
C ASN A 189 -4.34 29.42 32.46
N LEU A 190 -5.66 29.29 32.59
CA LEU A 190 -6.58 30.44 32.69
C LEU A 190 -6.45 31.13 34.02
N THR A 191 -6.26 30.36 35.09
CA THR A 191 -6.02 30.88 36.45
C THR A 191 -4.95 30.04 37.12
N LYS A 192 -4.58 30.33 38.36
CA LYS A 192 -3.63 29.50 39.14
C LYS A 192 -4.14 28.11 39.42
N SER A 193 -5.46 27.88 39.36
CA SER A 193 -6.10 26.61 39.68
C SER A 193 -6.84 25.96 38.47
N THR A 194 -6.91 26.64 37.34
CA THR A 194 -7.69 26.20 36.18
C THR A 194 -6.82 26.13 34.94
N THR A 195 -6.70 24.94 34.36
CA THR A 195 -6.02 24.71 33.07
C THR A 195 -7.01 24.16 32.06
N VAL A 196 -7.00 24.69 30.85
CA VAL A 196 -7.74 24.17 29.70
C VAL A 196 -6.78 23.47 28.76
N ALA A 197 -7.06 22.21 28.43
CA ALA A 197 -6.34 21.43 27.44
C ALA A 197 -7.21 21.26 26.18
N LEU A 198 -6.69 21.73 25.05
CA LEU A 198 -7.31 21.57 23.75
C LEU A 198 -6.45 20.61 22.93
N LYS A 199 -7.00 19.45 22.57
CA LYS A 199 -6.32 18.44 21.78
C LYS A 199 -7.09 18.20 20.50
N PHE A 200 -6.45 18.45 19.38
CA PHE A 200 -7.00 18.22 18.05
C PHE A 200 -6.13 17.24 17.28
N ASN A 201 -6.75 16.29 16.61
CA ASN A 201 -6.10 15.37 15.69
C ASN A 201 -6.98 15.18 14.46
N GLY A 202 -6.39 15.37 13.27
CA GLY A 202 -7.05 15.15 11.99
C GLY A 202 -6.17 14.31 11.07
N ASN A 203 -6.78 13.35 10.36
CA ASN A 203 -6.14 12.56 9.33
C ASN A 203 -6.95 12.67 8.04
N PHE A 204 -6.26 12.95 6.94
CA PHE A 204 -6.82 13.03 5.60
C PHE A 204 -6.12 11.98 4.77
N ASP A 205 -6.88 11.01 4.29
CA ASP A 205 -6.39 9.89 3.49
C ASP A 205 -6.87 10.08 2.05
N ASP A 206 -5.94 10.03 1.10
CA ASP A 206 -6.21 10.00 -0.34
C ASP A 206 -5.64 8.69 -0.90
N TYR A 207 -6.49 7.90 -1.54
CA TYR A 207 -6.12 6.61 -2.08
C TYR A 207 -6.50 6.52 -3.56
N ASN A 208 -5.54 6.18 -4.37
CA ASN A 208 -5.71 5.80 -5.76
C ASN A 208 -5.10 4.41 -5.99
N GLY A 209 -5.77 3.58 -6.78
CA GLY A 209 -5.27 2.24 -7.05
C GLY A 209 -6.27 1.39 -7.85
N PRO A 210 -5.92 0.13 -8.16
CA PRO A 210 -6.81 -0.76 -8.89
C PRO A 210 -8.10 -1.03 -8.12
N LEU A 211 -9.20 -1.15 -8.85
CA LEU A 211 -10.55 -1.35 -8.30
C LEU A 211 -10.63 -2.55 -7.33
N ASP A 212 -10.00 -3.65 -7.70
CA ASP A 212 -10.01 -4.89 -6.91
C ASP A 212 -8.88 -4.94 -5.85
N GLY A 213 -8.05 -3.87 -5.77
CA GLY A 213 -6.87 -3.82 -4.91
C GLY A 213 -5.67 -4.59 -5.43
N GLY A 214 -4.49 -4.30 -4.87
CA GLY A 214 -3.20 -4.87 -5.33
C GLY A 214 -3.09 -6.39 -5.15
N ALA A 215 -3.67 -6.94 -4.07
CA ALA A 215 -3.66 -8.38 -3.81
C ALA A 215 -4.39 -9.16 -4.90
N GLU A 216 -5.48 -8.62 -5.43
CA GLU A 216 -6.23 -9.25 -6.51
C GLU A 216 -5.48 -9.17 -7.84
N VAL A 217 -4.83 -8.05 -8.14
CA VAL A 217 -3.95 -7.92 -9.32
C VAL A 217 -2.85 -8.99 -9.26
N TYR A 218 -2.19 -9.15 -8.12
CA TYR A 218 -1.17 -10.18 -7.90
C TYR A 218 -1.73 -11.59 -8.12
N ARG A 219 -2.91 -11.88 -7.58
CA ARG A 219 -3.58 -13.18 -7.75
C ARG A 219 -3.96 -13.45 -9.20
N LYS A 220 -4.42 -12.43 -9.93
CA LYS A 220 -4.71 -12.53 -11.37
C LYS A 220 -3.43 -12.77 -12.18
N ALA A 221 -2.34 -12.08 -11.88
CA ALA A 221 -1.04 -12.31 -12.51
C ALA A 221 -0.53 -13.74 -12.33
N MET A 222 -0.72 -14.34 -11.13
CA MET A 222 -0.36 -15.74 -10.87
C MET A 222 -1.15 -16.75 -11.71
N LYS A 223 -2.40 -16.44 -12.04
CA LYS A 223 -3.32 -17.36 -12.72
C LYS A 223 -3.42 -17.09 -14.22
N ALA A 224 -2.93 -15.95 -14.67
CA ALA A 224 -3.03 -15.56 -16.06
C ALA A 224 -2.25 -16.51 -16.98
N ASN A 225 -2.89 -16.91 -18.07
CA ASN A 225 -2.27 -17.75 -19.08
C ASN A 225 -1.19 -16.96 -19.83
N PRO A 226 0.09 -17.42 -19.81
CA PRO A 226 1.20 -16.65 -20.38
C PRO A 226 1.27 -16.67 -21.92
N VAL A 227 0.42 -17.47 -22.60
CA VAL A 227 0.49 -17.68 -24.06
C VAL A 227 -0.87 -17.49 -24.75
N LEU A 228 -1.83 -16.86 -24.06
CA LEU A 228 -3.17 -16.70 -24.60
C LEU A 228 -3.33 -15.43 -25.44
N TYR A 229 -2.83 -14.31 -24.94
CA TYR A 229 -2.91 -13.00 -25.59
C TYR A 229 -1.65 -12.16 -25.33
N PRO A 230 -1.34 -11.20 -26.21
CA PRO A 230 -0.22 -10.27 -26.00
C PRO A 230 -0.52 -9.34 -24.82
N LYS A 231 0.51 -8.66 -24.33
CA LYS A 231 0.40 -7.75 -23.20
C LYS A 231 -0.49 -6.53 -23.48
N PHE A 232 -0.53 -6.07 -24.70
CA PHE A 232 -1.39 -4.97 -25.17
C PHE A 232 -1.56 -5.02 -26.68
N TYR A 233 -2.53 -4.26 -27.18
CA TYR A 233 -2.73 -3.99 -28.60
C TYR A 233 -2.59 -2.49 -28.84
N GLU A 234 -1.97 -2.10 -29.96
CA GLU A 234 -1.96 -0.71 -30.38
C GLU A 234 -3.37 -0.30 -30.84
N PRO A 235 -3.81 0.95 -30.58
CA PRO A 235 -5.07 1.46 -31.13
C PRO A 235 -5.03 1.41 -32.67
N ASP A 236 -6.07 0.89 -33.25
CA ASP A 236 -6.27 0.86 -34.72
C ASP A 236 -7.25 1.93 -35.18
N ALA A 237 -7.59 1.92 -36.46
CA ALA A 237 -8.52 2.89 -37.07
C ALA A 237 -9.91 2.89 -36.41
N GLN A 238 -10.34 1.78 -35.81
CA GLN A 238 -11.61 1.65 -35.08
C GLN A 238 -11.59 2.35 -33.73
N PHE A 239 -10.40 2.47 -33.12
CA PHE A 239 -10.19 3.02 -31.77
C PHE A 239 -9.35 4.30 -31.75
N GLN A 240 -9.39 5.10 -32.85
CA GLN A 240 -8.59 6.32 -33.01
C GLN A 240 -8.76 7.36 -31.88
N ASN A 241 -9.91 7.34 -31.19
CA ASN A 241 -10.20 8.25 -30.07
C ASN A 241 -9.79 7.66 -28.71
N SER A 242 -9.16 6.49 -28.68
CA SER A 242 -8.65 5.91 -27.45
C SER A 242 -7.35 6.61 -27.01
N ASN A 243 -7.34 7.14 -25.80
CA ASN A 243 -6.18 7.80 -25.20
C ASN A 243 -5.25 6.83 -24.47
N HIS A 244 -5.42 5.54 -24.67
CA HIS A 244 -4.64 4.50 -24.01
C HIS A 244 -4.47 3.29 -24.93
N ILE A 245 -3.48 2.44 -24.60
CA ILE A 245 -3.32 1.14 -25.26
C ILE A 245 -4.50 0.23 -24.92
N LEU A 246 -4.81 -0.66 -25.86
CA LEU A 246 -5.85 -1.67 -25.68
C LEU A 246 -5.25 -2.90 -24.99
N PHE A 247 -5.98 -3.48 -24.06
CA PHE A 247 -5.54 -4.65 -23.32
C PHE A 247 -6.28 -5.89 -23.78
N GLY A 248 -5.55 -7.01 -23.87
CA GLY A 248 -6.15 -8.33 -24.03
C GLY A 248 -6.95 -8.70 -22.79
N ASN A 249 -8.09 -9.35 -22.99
CA ASN A 249 -8.98 -9.76 -21.91
C ASN A 249 -9.47 -11.19 -22.16
N ALA A 250 -9.42 -12.01 -21.11
CA ALA A 250 -9.90 -13.40 -21.17
C ALA A 250 -11.44 -13.51 -21.27
N GLY A 251 -12.16 -12.40 -21.12
CA GLY A 251 -13.62 -12.33 -21.20
C GLY A 251 -14.16 -11.79 -22.53
N GLN A 252 -13.30 -11.58 -23.53
CA GLN A 252 -13.68 -11.16 -24.88
C GLN A 252 -13.54 -12.30 -25.86
#